data_90a8d5b087d017e0198b8cb16f92d8f1
#
_entry.id   90a8d5b087d017e0198b8cb16f92d8f1
#
_cell.length_a   1.000
_cell.length_b   1.000
_cell.length_c   1.000
_cell.angle_alpha   90.00
_cell.angle_beta   90.00
_cell.angle_gamma   90.00
#
_symmetry.space_group_name_H-M   'P 1'
#
loop_
_entity.id
_entity.type
_entity.pdbx_description
1 polymer ?
#
loop_
_entity_poly.entity_id
_entity_poly.type
_entity_poly.pdbx_seq_one_letter_code
_entity_poly.pdbx_strand_id
1 'polypeptide(L)'
;MQDADIDPAIVAVLQVLGQAGREGGGPWSLARIAKRAGLPMSVLRRVLTQLQAAALAEMSIDEAGRGHASLTAAGAELAAQVFPET
;
A
#
# COMPACT_ATOMS: atom_id res chain seq x y z
N MET A 1 -7.06 24.53 0.47
CA MET A 1 -6.92 24.08 0.57
C MET A 1 -6.68 23.05 0.84
N GLN A 2 -6.82 22.56 0.99
CA GLN A 2 -6.64 21.74 1.32
C GLN A 2 -6.06 20.61 0.87
N ASP A 3 -5.89 20.27 -0.07
CA ASP A 3 -5.09 19.37 -0.75
C ASP A 3 -3.87 19.03 -0.04
N ALA A 4 -3.45 19.91 0.76
CA ALA A 4 -2.28 19.69 1.55
C ALA A 4 -2.42 18.50 2.48
N ASP A 5 -3.61 18.03 2.67
CA ASP A 5 -3.84 16.91 3.54
C ASP A 5 -3.54 15.57 2.89
N ILE A 6 -3.37 15.55 1.57
CA ILE A 6 -3.11 14.30 0.88
C ILE A 6 -1.61 14.08 0.80
N ASP A 7 -1.15 13.03 1.48
CA ASP A 7 0.26 12.68 1.49
C ASP A 7 0.57 11.91 0.20
N PRO A 8 1.45 12.44 -0.66
CA PRO A 8 1.77 11.73 -1.91
C PRO A 8 2.30 10.32 -1.67
N ALA A 9 2.95 10.08 -0.55
CA ALA A 9 3.45 8.74 -0.26
C ALA A 9 2.30 7.78 -0.04
N ILE A 10 1.23 8.22 0.63
CA ILE A 10 0.06 7.37 0.83
C ILE A 10 -0.57 7.03 -0.51
N VAL A 11 -0.69 8.03 -1.39
CA VAL A 11 -1.27 7.81 -2.71
C VAL A 11 -0.44 6.80 -3.50
N ALA A 12 0.88 6.95 -3.46
CA ALA A 12 1.77 6.06 -4.19
C ALA A 12 1.64 4.62 -3.69
N VAL A 13 1.57 4.43 -2.38
CA VAL A 13 1.46 3.09 -1.81
C VAL A 13 0.10 2.48 -2.16
N LEU A 14 -0.98 3.25 -2.05
CA LEU A 14 -2.31 2.75 -2.42
C LEU A 14 -2.33 2.32 -3.88
N GLN A 15 -1.71 3.08 -4.75
CA GLN A 15 -1.68 2.74 -6.17
C GLN A 15 -0.94 1.43 -6.41
N VAL A 16 0.23 1.27 -5.79
CA VAL A 16 1.02 0.07 -5.97
C VAL A 16 0.30 -1.15 -5.40
N LEU A 17 -0.26 -1.03 -4.20
CA LEU A 17 -0.97 -2.14 -3.59
C LEU A 17 -2.25 -2.49 -4.34
N GLY A 18 -2.93 -1.47 -4.86
CA GLY A 18 -4.11 -1.72 -5.68
C GLY A 18 -3.76 -2.49 -6.94
N GLN A 19 -2.65 -2.13 -7.57
CA GLN A 19 -2.18 -2.84 -8.74
C GLN A 19 -1.81 -4.29 -8.40
N ALA A 20 -1.12 -4.48 -7.28
CA ALA A 20 -0.74 -5.82 -6.85
C ALA A 20 -1.96 -6.71 -6.65
N GLY A 21 -3.01 -6.15 -6.06
CA GLY A 21 -4.24 -6.90 -5.86
C GLY A 21 -4.90 -7.30 -7.15
N ARG A 22 -4.87 -6.41 -8.14
CA ARG A 22 -5.48 -6.72 -9.43
C ARG A 22 -4.70 -7.78 -10.19
N GLU A 23 -3.39 -7.86 -9.96
CA GLU A 23 -2.59 -8.89 -10.62
C GLU A 23 -2.77 -10.25 -10.00
N GLY A 24 -3.34 -10.32 -8.79
CA GLY A 24 -3.68 -11.59 -8.19
C GLY A 24 -2.51 -12.38 -7.68
N GLY A 25 -1.37 -11.76 -7.51
CA GLY A 25 -0.17 -12.47 -7.12
C GLY A 25 0.05 -12.64 -5.63
N GLY A 26 -0.93 -12.26 -4.81
CA GLY A 26 -0.78 -12.33 -3.37
C GLY A 26 -0.02 -11.14 -2.82
N PRO A 27 0.30 -11.15 -1.53
CA PRO A 27 1.01 -10.03 -0.93
C PRO A 27 2.39 -9.84 -1.54
N TRP A 28 2.76 -8.59 -1.76
CA TRP A 28 4.08 -8.25 -2.29
C TRP A 28 5.01 -7.95 -1.13
N SER A 29 6.31 -8.23 -1.33
CA SER A 29 7.31 -7.88 -0.32
C SER A 29 7.39 -6.36 -0.17
N LEU A 30 7.78 -5.92 1.02
CA LEU A 30 7.93 -4.48 1.27
C LEU A 30 8.99 -3.88 0.34
N ALA A 31 10.06 -4.64 0.08
CA ALA A 31 11.10 -4.16 -0.81
C ALA A 31 10.56 -3.89 -2.21
N ARG A 32 9.71 -4.79 -2.71
CA ARG A 32 9.12 -4.61 -4.03
C ARG A 32 8.17 -3.41 -4.05
N ILE A 33 7.38 -3.25 -2.99
CA ILE A 33 6.45 -2.13 -2.91
C ILE A 33 7.22 -0.81 -2.85
N ALA A 34 8.28 -0.75 -2.04
CA ALA A 34 9.07 0.45 -1.93
C ALA A 34 9.68 0.83 -3.27
N LYS A 35 10.20 -0.15 -3.99
CA LYS A 35 10.81 0.09 -5.29
C LYS A 35 9.78 0.60 -6.29
N ARG A 36 8.61 -0.03 -6.33
CA ARG A 36 7.56 0.39 -7.26
C ARG A 36 6.99 1.75 -6.92
N ALA A 37 6.88 2.06 -5.63
CA ALA A 37 6.36 3.35 -5.20
C ALA A 37 7.41 4.46 -5.24
N GLY A 38 8.69 4.07 -5.37
CA GLY A 38 9.76 5.06 -5.38
C GLY A 38 9.99 5.69 -4.02
N LEU A 39 9.80 4.92 -2.94
CA LEU A 39 9.89 5.44 -1.58
C LEU A 39 11.00 4.76 -0.79
N PRO A 40 11.64 5.50 0.12
CA PRO A 40 12.53 4.86 1.09
C PRO A 40 11.74 3.92 1.99
N MET A 41 12.41 2.89 2.49
CA MET A 41 11.73 1.89 3.32
C MET A 41 11.11 2.52 4.57
N SER A 42 11.77 3.51 5.17
CA SER A 42 11.23 4.17 6.37
C SER A 42 9.90 4.86 6.08
N VAL A 43 9.80 5.50 4.93
CA VAL A 43 8.56 6.16 4.54
C VAL A 43 7.48 5.12 4.26
N LEU A 44 7.84 4.05 3.55
CA LEU A 44 6.88 2.99 3.26
C LEU A 44 6.32 2.40 4.54
N ARG A 45 7.18 2.11 5.50
CA ARG A 45 6.73 1.52 6.77
C ARG A 45 5.80 2.46 7.51
N ARG A 46 6.09 3.75 7.49
CA ARG A 46 5.22 4.73 8.13
C ARG A 46 3.84 4.73 7.48
N VAL A 47 3.80 4.73 6.15
CA VAL A 47 2.54 4.74 5.43
C VAL A 47 1.76 3.46 5.69
N LEU A 48 2.43 2.31 5.64
CA LEU A 48 1.75 1.03 5.87
C LEU A 48 1.20 0.95 7.29
N THR A 49 1.93 1.49 8.27
CA THR A 49 1.43 1.53 9.63
C THR A 49 0.14 2.34 9.71
N GLN A 50 0.09 3.47 9.01
CA GLN A 50 -1.10 4.29 8.99
C GLN A 50 -2.27 3.59 8.30
N LEU A 51 -1.99 2.92 7.18
CA LEU A 51 -3.05 2.19 6.48
C LEU A 51 -3.54 1.00 7.30
N GLN A 52 -2.63 0.34 7.99
CA GLN A 52 -3.02 -0.78 8.85
C GLN A 52 -3.88 -0.31 10.00
N ALA A 53 -3.53 0.83 10.61
CA ALA A 53 -4.32 1.39 11.69
C ALA A 53 -5.73 1.75 11.23
N ALA A 54 -5.88 2.10 9.96
CA ALA A 54 -7.19 2.42 9.39
C ALA A 54 -7.90 1.20 8.82
N ALA A 55 -7.32 0.01 9.01
CA ALA A 55 -7.87 -1.25 8.50
C ALA A 55 -7.94 -1.29 6.97
N LEU A 56 -7.04 -0.57 6.31
CA LEU A 56 -7.00 -0.52 4.86
C LEU A 56 -5.93 -1.43 4.28
N ALA A 57 -4.96 -1.85 5.09
CA ALA A 57 -3.89 -2.73 4.64
C ALA A 57 -3.55 -3.74 5.73
N GLU A 58 -2.94 -4.83 5.30
CA GLU A 58 -2.45 -5.88 6.20
C GLU A 58 -0.97 -6.08 5.94
N MET A 59 -0.24 -6.33 7.00
CA MET A 59 1.18 -6.63 6.91
C MET A 59 1.44 -7.98 7.56
N SER A 60 2.38 -8.72 6.99
CA SER A 60 2.80 -10.00 7.56
C SER A 60 4.32 -10.11 7.44
N ILE A 61 4.90 -10.96 8.30
CA ILE A 61 6.33 -11.23 8.30
C ILE A 61 6.50 -12.72 8.03
N ASP A 62 7.31 -13.07 7.03
CA ASP A 62 7.51 -14.47 6.72
C ASP A 62 8.59 -15.07 7.64
N GLU A 63 8.87 -16.36 7.42
CA GLU A 63 9.82 -17.07 8.29
C GLU A 63 11.22 -16.52 8.19
N ALA A 64 11.56 -15.93 7.07
CA ALA A 64 12.87 -15.31 6.89
C ALA A 64 12.95 -13.91 7.47
N GLY A 65 11.86 -13.42 8.07
CA GLY A 65 11.84 -12.08 8.65
C GLY A 65 11.53 -11.00 7.65
N ARG A 66 11.09 -11.35 6.45
CA ARG A 66 10.77 -10.36 5.43
C ARG A 66 9.30 -9.98 5.51
N GLY A 67 9.04 -8.69 5.38
CA GLY A 67 7.69 -8.18 5.44
C GLY A 67 7.00 -8.21 4.10
N HIS A 68 5.68 -8.40 4.16
CA HIS A 68 4.81 -8.36 2.98
C HIS A 68 3.59 -7.53 3.33
N ALA A 69 2.92 -6.98 2.32
CA ALA A 69 1.75 -6.16 2.55
C ALA A 69 0.75 -6.35 1.43
N SER A 70 -0.53 -6.17 1.76
CA SER A 70 -1.61 -6.20 0.80
C SER A 70 -2.73 -5.31 1.32
N LEU A 71 -3.68 -4.98 0.44
CA LEU A 71 -4.85 -4.22 0.86
C LEU A 71 -5.91 -5.15 1.44
N THR A 72 -6.64 -4.64 2.44
CA THR A 72 -7.87 -5.28 2.87
C THR A 72 -8.95 -5.01 1.83
N ALA A 73 -10.12 -5.62 2.00
CA ALA A 73 -11.25 -5.33 1.12
C ALA A 73 -11.59 -3.84 1.14
N ALA A 74 -11.56 -3.22 2.33
CA ALA A 74 -11.83 -1.79 2.44
C ALA A 74 -10.77 -0.97 1.72
N GLY A 75 -9.49 -1.40 1.84
CA GLY A 75 -8.41 -0.71 1.14
C GLY A 75 -8.53 -0.84 -0.36
N ALA A 76 -8.93 -2.01 -0.83
CA ALA A 76 -9.11 -2.23 -2.27
C ALA A 76 -10.24 -1.35 -2.81
N GLU A 77 -11.32 -1.20 -2.05
CA GLU A 77 -12.39 -0.32 -2.46
C GLU A 77 -11.93 1.13 -2.54
N LEU A 78 -11.16 1.55 -1.55
CA LEU A 78 -10.64 2.92 -1.55
C LEU A 78 -9.73 3.15 -2.75
N ALA A 79 -8.84 2.20 -3.02
CA ALA A 79 -7.93 2.33 -4.16
C ALA A 79 -8.72 2.40 -5.46
N ALA A 80 -9.78 1.63 -5.59
CA ALA A 80 -10.62 1.66 -6.79
C ALA A 80 -11.30 3.01 -6.97
N GLN A 81 -11.66 3.67 -5.87
CA GLN A 81 -12.28 4.99 -5.95
C GLN A 81 -11.27 6.06 -6.32
N VAL A 82 -10.04 5.93 -5.80
CA VAL A 82 -8.99 6.92 -6.06
C VAL A 82 -8.40 6.71 -7.45
N PHE A 83 -8.26 5.46 -7.88
CA PHE A 83 -7.68 5.11 -9.18
C PHE A 83 -8.66 4.26 -9.95
N PRO A 84 -9.78 4.82 -10.41
CA PRO A 84 -10.78 4.01 -11.10
C PRO A 84 -10.23 3.46 -12.40
N GLU A 85 -10.65 2.25 -12.70
CA GLU A 85 -10.32 1.64 -13.98
C GLU A 85 -11.28 2.10 -15.03
N THR A 86 -10.80 2.29 -16.22
CA THR A 86 -11.65 2.68 -17.32
C THR A 86 -11.87 1.56 -18.30
#